data_fe3ab4aea587be39135dbffb8a2d775c
#
_entry.id   fe3ab4aea587be39135dbffb8a2d775c
#
_cell.length_a   1.000
_cell.length_b   1.000
_cell.length_c   1.000
_cell.angle_alpha   90.00
_cell.angle_beta   90.00
_cell.angle_gamma   90.00
#
_symmetry.space_group_name_H-M   'P 1'
#
loop_
_entity.id
_entity.type
_entity.pdbx_description
1 polymer ?
#
loop_
_entity_poly.entity_id
_entity_poly.type
_entity_poly.pdbx_seq_one_letter_code
_entity_poly.pdbx_strand_id
1 'polypeptide(L)'
;MVQEWHYEEKDRPQHSIDEFGRIRMQGEEPVENLVTWVYEEGSYVPVAKIQNGERYTIISDYMGRPVEAYNSYGNVVWQADYDIYGDLRNRKGIRDFIPFRQLGQYEDDETRLYYNRFRYYDPRIGNYISQDPIRLAGNNPTLYGYVAEPNNLADIFGLECFRSNPKKKVNSANLSDIVRTPTTDPEDFVPIKNSRNYKNINTDEIWSKSFTNHSHSNGGEWKVGIGKSAPAKKKKITVSQNGHIIKIDK
;
A
#
# COMPACT_ATOMS: atom_id res chain seq x y z
N MET A 1 -1.96 -8.90 -10.50
CA MET A 1 -2.26 -8.47 -11.87
C MET A 1 -3.63 -7.85 -11.87
N VAL A 2 -3.80 -6.69 -12.48
CA VAL A 2 -5.08 -5.97 -12.61
C VAL A 2 -5.20 -5.54 -14.07
N GLN A 3 -6.42 -5.50 -14.58
CA GLN A 3 -6.71 -5.11 -15.96
C GLN A 3 -7.64 -3.93 -15.97
N GLU A 4 -7.46 -3.02 -16.93
CA GLU A 4 -8.33 -1.90 -17.24
C GLU A 4 -8.49 -1.81 -18.75
N TRP A 5 -9.65 -1.31 -19.19
CA TRP A 5 -9.95 -1.07 -20.60
C TRP A 5 -10.89 0.11 -20.72
N HIS A 6 -10.97 0.68 -21.90
CA HIS A 6 -11.82 1.81 -22.21
C HIS A 6 -12.80 1.44 -23.33
N TYR A 7 -13.96 1.99 -23.27
CA TYR A 7 -14.95 2.00 -24.34
C TYR A 7 -15.72 3.32 -24.34
N GLU A 8 -16.33 3.69 -25.46
CA GLU A 8 -17.12 4.90 -25.53
C GLU A 8 -18.45 4.73 -24.78
N GLU A 9 -18.99 5.80 -24.20
CA GLU A 9 -20.24 5.76 -23.43
C GLU A 9 -21.42 5.18 -24.23
N LYS A 10 -21.45 5.39 -25.57
CA LYS A 10 -22.45 4.80 -26.47
C LYS A 10 -22.42 3.26 -26.50
N ASP A 11 -21.26 2.66 -26.22
CA ASP A 11 -21.02 1.22 -26.27
C ASP A 11 -21.15 0.57 -24.89
N ARG A 12 -21.53 1.37 -23.88
CA ARG A 12 -21.73 0.91 -22.51
C ARG A 12 -22.88 -0.08 -22.45
N PRO A 13 -22.67 -1.31 -21.93
CA PRO A 13 -23.72 -2.28 -21.77
C PRO A 13 -24.86 -1.74 -20.89
N GLN A 14 -26.09 -1.88 -21.38
CA GLN A 14 -27.24 -1.53 -20.56
C GLN A 14 -27.39 -2.51 -19.40
N HIS A 15 -27.90 -2.05 -18.31
CA HIS A 15 -28.22 -2.90 -17.18
C HIS A 15 -29.73 -3.00 -16.98
N SER A 16 -30.20 -4.16 -16.57
CA SER A 16 -31.58 -4.41 -16.14
C SER A 16 -31.58 -4.95 -14.72
N ILE A 17 -32.70 -4.75 -14.05
CA ILE A 17 -32.91 -5.33 -12.72
C ILE A 17 -33.84 -6.54 -12.90
N ASP A 18 -33.41 -7.73 -12.45
CA ASP A 18 -34.22 -8.93 -12.51
C ASP A 18 -35.31 -8.90 -11.39
N GLU A 19 -36.20 -9.91 -11.43
CA GLU A 19 -37.29 -10.05 -10.45
C GLU A 19 -36.85 -10.21 -8.99
N PHE A 20 -35.56 -10.50 -8.75
CA PHE A 20 -34.94 -10.61 -7.44
C PHE A 20 -34.17 -9.34 -7.03
N GLY A 21 -34.28 -8.24 -7.82
CA GLY A 21 -33.57 -7.00 -7.55
C GLY A 21 -32.06 -7.04 -7.88
N ARG A 22 -31.60 -8.03 -8.66
CA ARG A 22 -30.17 -8.15 -9.05
C ARG A 22 -29.94 -7.38 -10.34
N ILE A 23 -28.83 -6.64 -10.40
CA ILE A 23 -28.38 -5.97 -11.61
C ILE A 23 -27.79 -7.02 -12.56
N ARG A 24 -28.29 -7.05 -13.79
CA ARG A 24 -27.77 -7.85 -14.90
C ARG A 24 -27.33 -6.94 -16.03
N MET A 25 -26.15 -7.18 -16.56
CA MET A 25 -25.65 -6.53 -17.76
C MET A 25 -26.31 -7.17 -18.98
N GLN A 26 -26.75 -6.32 -19.93
CA GLN A 26 -27.31 -6.76 -21.23
C GLN A 26 -26.19 -6.67 -22.28
N GLY A 27 -25.64 -7.82 -22.66
CA GLY A 27 -24.52 -7.91 -23.59
C GLY A 27 -23.15 -8.03 -22.90
N GLU A 28 -22.15 -8.27 -23.70
CA GLU A 28 -20.75 -8.30 -23.26
C GLU A 28 -20.18 -6.88 -23.26
N GLU A 29 -19.35 -6.58 -22.28
CA GLU A 29 -18.64 -5.31 -22.19
C GLU A 29 -17.56 -5.28 -23.28
N PRO A 30 -17.51 -4.24 -24.16
CA PRO A 30 -16.47 -4.14 -25.15
C PRO A 30 -15.12 -3.92 -24.46
N VAL A 31 -14.13 -4.70 -24.86
CA VAL A 31 -12.78 -4.62 -24.30
C VAL A 31 -11.86 -3.98 -25.33
N GLU A 32 -11.71 -2.66 -25.22
CA GLU A 32 -10.83 -1.90 -26.10
C GLU A 32 -9.63 -1.34 -25.31
N ASN A 33 -8.49 -1.23 -25.97
CA ASN A 33 -7.27 -0.68 -25.35
C ASN A 33 -6.90 -1.34 -24.02
N LEU A 34 -7.04 -2.66 -23.94
CA LEU A 34 -6.75 -3.44 -22.72
C LEU A 34 -5.34 -3.16 -22.23
N VAL A 35 -5.26 -2.70 -20.98
CA VAL A 35 -4.02 -2.54 -20.21
C VAL A 35 -3.99 -3.57 -19.10
N THR A 36 -2.87 -4.28 -18.98
CA THR A 36 -2.62 -5.17 -17.85
C THR A 36 -1.47 -4.61 -17.01
N TRP A 37 -1.75 -4.38 -15.74
CA TRP A 37 -0.79 -3.95 -14.74
C TRP A 37 -0.27 -5.12 -13.94
N VAL A 38 1.04 -5.20 -13.79
CA VAL A 38 1.72 -6.19 -12.95
C VAL A 38 2.29 -5.46 -11.74
N TYR A 39 2.05 -6.02 -10.56
CA TYR A 39 2.53 -5.46 -9.30
C TYR A 39 3.61 -6.35 -8.69
N GLU A 40 4.48 -5.77 -7.90
CA GLU A 40 5.36 -6.51 -7.01
C GLU A 40 4.53 -7.40 -6.07
N GLU A 41 5.02 -8.61 -5.81
CA GLU A 41 4.29 -9.59 -5.00
C GLU A 41 4.05 -9.05 -3.57
N GLY A 42 2.79 -9.07 -3.15
CA GLY A 42 2.38 -8.57 -1.82
C GLY A 42 2.44 -7.05 -1.64
N SER A 43 2.58 -6.30 -2.74
CA SER A 43 2.71 -4.84 -2.75
C SER A 43 1.69 -4.18 -3.69
N TYR A 44 1.54 -2.86 -3.55
CA TYR A 44 0.80 -2.00 -4.48
C TYR A 44 1.73 -1.27 -5.47
N VAL A 45 3.02 -1.65 -5.52
CA VAL A 45 4.00 -1.05 -6.43
C VAL A 45 3.85 -1.65 -7.81
N PRO A 46 3.50 -0.87 -8.85
CA PRO A 46 3.45 -1.35 -10.22
C PRO A 46 4.88 -1.56 -10.75
N VAL A 47 5.14 -2.73 -11.33
CA VAL A 47 6.44 -3.09 -11.90
C VAL A 47 6.42 -3.24 -13.42
N ALA A 48 5.26 -3.47 -14.01
CA ALA A 48 5.11 -3.51 -15.45
C ALA A 48 3.71 -3.13 -15.92
N LYS A 49 3.66 -2.61 -17.17
CA LYS A 49 2.46 -2.37 -17.96
C LYS A 49 2.55 -3.21 -19.24
N ILE A 50 1.44 -3.85 -19.60
CA ILE A 50 1.30 -4.54 -20.90
C ILE A 50 0.12 -3.91 -21.61
N GLN A 51 0.32 -3.40 -22.81
CA GLN A 51 -0.71 -2.76 -23.61
C GLN A 51 -0.44 -2.99 -25.09
N ASN A 52 -1.45 -3.43 -25.86
CA ASN A 52 -1.34 -3.71 -27.30
C ASN A 52 -0.17 -4.65 -27.67
N GLY A 53 0.13 -5.65 -26.83
CA GLY A 53 1.24 -6.57 -27.03
C GLY A 53 2.61 -6.03 -26.62
N GLU A 54 2.73 -4.73 -26.36
CA GLU A 54 3.95 -4.10 -25.88
C GLU A 54 4.08 -4.24 -24.35
N ARG A 55 5.33 -4.38 -23.90
CA ARG A 55 5.67 -4.48 -22.49
C ARG A 55 6.51 -3.28 -22.05
N TYR A 56 6.13 -2.69 -20.95
CA TYR A 56 6.84 -1.57 -20.35
C TYR A 56 7.26 -1.95 -18.92
N THR A 57 8.53 -1.77 -18.61
CA THR A 57 9.06 -1.93 -17.25
C THR A 57 8.90 -0.61 -16.51
N ILE A 58 8.36 -0.66 -15.29
CA ILE A 58 8.16 0.51 -14.44
C ILE A 58 9.18 0.47 -13.31
N ILE A 59 9.87 1.57 -13.11
CA ILE A 59 10.78 1.78 -11.97
C ILE A 59 10.09 2.76 -11.01
N SER A 60 10.05 2.36 -9.76
CA SER A 60 9.49 3.17 -8.68
C SER A 60 10.56 3.62 -7.71
N ASP A 61 10.32 4.74 -7.03
CA ASP A 61 11.17 5.19 -5.94
C ASP A 61 10.92 4.37 -4.64
N TYR A 62 11.62 4.75 -3.56
CA TYR A 62 11.51 4.08 -2.26
C TYR A 62 10.12 4.17 -1.60
N MET A 63 9.27 5.11 -2.05
CA MET A 63 7.88 5.26 -1.62
C MET A 63 6.91 4.46 -2.50
N GLY A 64 7.42 3.70 -3.49
CA GLY A 64 6.61 2.96 -4.45
C GLY A 64 5.93 3.84 -5.50
N ARG A 65 6.38 5.12 -5.67
CA ARG A 65 5.88 6.02 -6.71
C ARG A 65 6.62 5.72 -8.03
N PRO A 66 5.92 5.49 -9.14
CA PRO A 66 6.56 5.33 -10.44
C PRO A 66 7.37 6.58 -10.83
N VAL A 67 8.64 6.42 -11.16
CA VAL A 67 9.53 7.52 -11.59
C VAL A 67 9.94 7.41 -13.04
N GLU A 68 10.05 6.19 -13.59
CA GLU A 68 10.40 5.96 -14.98
C GLU A 68 9.66 4.75 -15.55
N ALA A 69 9.39 4.77 -16.86
CA ALA A 69 8.95 3.59 -17.61
C ALA A 69 9.75 3.43 -18.87
N TYR A 70 10.14 2.18 -19.14
CA TYR A 70 10.97 1.77 -20.27
C TYR A 70 10.19 0.84 -21.19
N ASN A 71 10.32 1.01 -22.51
CA ASN A 71 9.82 0.03 -23.47
C ASN A 71 10.76 -1.19 -23.59
N SER A 72 10.38 -2.17 -24.41
CA SER A 72 11.15 -3.40 -24.67
C SER A 72 12.53 -3.16 -25.26
N TYR A 73 12.79 -1.98 -25.85
CA TYR A 73 14.08 -1.57 -26.40
C TYR A 73 14.98 -0.83 -25.39
N GLY A 74 14.53 -0.64 -24.16
CA GLY A 74 15.27 0.10 -23.14
C GLY A 74 15.18 1.62 -23.25
N ASN A 75 14.27 2.14 -24.09
CA ASN A 75 14.06 3.59 -24.19
C ASN A 75 13.07 4.06 -23.12
N VAL A 76 13.38 5.19 -22.49
CA VAL A 76 12.47 5.87 -21.55
C VAL A 76 11.27 6.41 -22.32
N VAL A 77 10.07 5.92 -22.01
CA VAL A 77 8.81 6.36 -22.62
C VAL A 77 8.00 7.27 -21.68
N TRP A 78 8.27 7.20 -20.38
CA TRP A 78 7.67 8.04 -19.38
C TRP A 78 8.65 8.29 -18.23
N GLN A 79 8.65 9.49 -17.68
CA GLN A 79 9.47 9.90 -16.53
C GLN A 79 8.76 11.02 -15.76
N ALA A 80 8.86 11.02 -14.43
CA ALA A 80 8.40 12.12 -13.60
C ALA A 80 9.15 12.19 -12.26
N ASP A 81 9.20 13.40 -11.71
CA ASP A 81 9.52 13.65 -10.31
C ASP A 81 8.23 13.96 -9.54
N TYR A 82 8.32 14.00 -8.22
CA TYR A 82 7.22 14.34 -7.33
C TYR A 82 7.62 15.46 -6.38
N ASP A 83 6.70 16.37 -6.12
CA ASP A 83 6.87 17.31 -5.03
C ASP A 83 6.53 16.67 -3.66
N ILE A 84 6.60 17.49 -2.60
CA ILE A 84 6.37 17.02 -1.23
C ILE A 84 4.95 16.51 -0.98
N TYR A 85 3.98 16.88 -1.81
CA TYR A 85 2.58 16.42 -1.72
C TYR A 85 2.27 15.31 -2.73
N GLY A 86 3.24 14.89 -3.54
CA GLY A 86 3.08 13.84 -4.53
C GLY A 86 2.51 14.31 -5.86
N ASP A 87 2.46 15.62 -6.13
CA ASP A 87 2.12 16.11 -7.47
C ASP A 87 3.28 15.91 -8.44
N LEU A 88 2.94 15.56 -9.69
CA LEU A 88 3.94 15.30 -10.74
C LEU A 88 4.69 16.57 -11.14
N ARG A 89 6.02 16.45 -11.21
CA ARG A 89 6.94 17.48 -11.68
C ARG A 89 7.84 16.94 -12.82
N ASN A 90 8.38 17.82 -13.63
CA ASN A 90 9.38 17.50 -14.66
C ASN A 90 9.01 16.33 -15.57
N ARG A 91 7.72 16.13 -15.83
CA ARG A 91 7.19 14.96 -16.53
C ARG A 91 7.61 14.95 -17.99
N LYS A 92 8.03 13.77 -18.47
CA LYS A 92 8.17 13.40 -19.88
C LYS A 92 7.17 12.29 -20.22
N GLY A 93 6.63 12.31 -21.42
CA GLY A 93 5.60 11.35 -21.84
C GLY A 93 4.18 11.80 -21.50
N ILE A 94 3.19 10.97 -21.82
CA ILE A 94 1.76 11.25 -21.58
C ILE A 94 1.44 11.05 -20.10
N ARG A 95 0.71 11.97 -19.48
CA ARG A 95 0.43 11.94 -18.04
C ARG A 95 -0.25 10.63 -17.61
N ASP A 96 -1.23 10.23 -18.36
CA ASP A 96 -2.09 9.09 -18.05
C ASP A 96 -1.47 7.75 -18.46
N PHE A 97 -0.25 7.79 -19.05
CA PHE A 97 0.49 6.57 -19.38
C PHE A 97 0.78 5.72 -18.14
N ILE A 98 1.07 6.37 -17.01
CA ILE A 98 1.17 5.76 -15.67
C ILE A 98 0.24 6.52 -14.72
N PRO A 99 -0.93 6.00 -14.38
CA PRO A 99 -1.90 6.67 -13.50
C PRO A 99 -1.59 6.53 -12.01
N PHE A 100 -0.66 5.65 -11.64
CA PHE A 100 -0.31 5.41 -10.23
C PHE A 100 0.52 6.55 -9.65
N ARG A 101 0.28 6.84 -8.37
CA ARG A 101 0.96 7.90 -7.60
C ARG A 101 1.59 7.27 -6.35
N GLN A 102 1.46 7.87 -5.17
CA GLN A 102 1.93 7.20 -3.95
C GLN A 102 1.23 5.86 -3.76
N LEU A 103 1.77 5.01 -2.92
CA LEU A 103 1.31 3.64 -2.72
C LEU A 103 -0.23 3.56 -2.59
N GLY A 104 -0.87 2.84 -3.51
CA GLY A 104 -2.31 2.66 -3.54
C GLY A 104 -3.13 3.79 -4.19
N GLN A 105 -2.50 4.89 -4.61
CA GLN A 105 -3.18 6.00 -5.27
C GLN A 105 -3.26 5.81 -6.79
N TYR A 106 -4.41 6.18 -7.34
CA TYR A 106 -4.68 6.21 -8.78
C TYR A 106 -5.17 7.61 -9.16
N GLU A 107 -4.53 8.27 -10.10
CA GLU A 107 -4.95 9.58 -10.58
C GLU A 107 -6.17 9.44 -11.49
N ASP A 108 -7.23 10.13 -11.13
CA ASP A 108 -8.42 10.33 -11.95
C ASP A 108 -8.11 11.36 -13.05
N ASP A 109 -8.29 10.95 -14.31
CA ASP A 109 -7.94 11.78 -15.46
C ASP A 109 -8.80 13.02 -15.61
N GLU A 110 -10.07 12.98 -15.22
CA GLU A 110 -11.00 14.10 -15.36
C GLU A 110 -10.75 15.17 -14.29
N THR A 111 -10.56 14.77 -13.04
CA THR A 111 -10.47 15.69 -11.89
C THR A 111 -9.05 16.01 -11.49
N ARG A 112 -8.06 15.18 -11.86
CA ARG A 112 -6.66 15.23 -11.44
C ARG A 112 -6.51 15.03 -9.92
N LEU A 113 -7.52 14.49 -9.27
CA LEU A 113 -7.43 14.02 -7.90
C LEU A 113 -6.89 12.60 -7.86
N TYR A 114 -6.30 12.21 -6.73
CA TYR A 114 -5.81 10.86 -6.53
C TYR A 114 -6.82 10.04 -5.76
N TYR A 115 -7.43 9.07 -6.42
CA TYR A 115 -8.33 8.11 -5.80
C TYR A 115 -7.55 7.19 -4.87
N ASN A 116 -7.89 7.23 -3.60
CA ASN A 116 -7.25 6.46 -2.54
C ASN A 116 -8.31 5.61 -1.81
N ARG A 117 -9.02 4.78 -2.56
CA ARG A 117 -10.11 3.88 -2.17
C ARG A 117 -11.29 4.55 -1.47
N PHE A 118 -11.12 5.01 -0.24
CA PHE A 118 -12.21 5.60 0.54
C PHE A 118 -12.29 7.11 0.43
N ARG A 119 -11.24 7.75 -0.08
CA ARG A 119 -11.17 9.21 -0.23
C ARG A 119 -10.45 9.62 -1.51
N TYR A 120 -10.73 10.83 -1.97
CA TYR A 120 -9.95 11.51 -2.99
C TYR A 120 -8.96 12.49 -2.35
N TYR A 121 -7.72 12.39 -2.75
CA TYR A 121 -6.63 13.26 -2.32
C TYR A 121 -6.35 14.31 -3.38
N ASP A 122 -6.20 15.57 -2.97
CA ASP A 122 -5.77 16.68 -3.83
C ASP A 122 -4.27 16.97 -3.61
N PRO A 123 -3.40 16.60 -4.56
CA PRO A 123 -1.97 16.81 -4.40
C PRO A 123 -1.55 18.29 -4.42
N ARG A 124 -2.42 19.19 -4.91
CA ARG A 124 -2.15 20.63 -4.94
C ARG A 124 -2.19 21.27 -3.55
N ILE A 125 -2.96 20.70 -2.66
CA ILE A 125 -3.15 21.17 -1.27
C ILE A 125 -2.63 20.19 -0.22
N GLY A 126 -2.27 18.97 -0.62
CA GLY A 126 -1.74 17.95 0.28
C GLY A 126 -2.76 17.35 1.24
N ASN A 127 -4.05 17.40 0.93
CA ASN A 127 -5.14 16.95 1.79
C ASN A 127 -6.20 16.16 1.02
N TYR A 128 -6.99 15.38 1.74
CA TYR A 128 -8.21 14.80 1.22
C TYR A 128 -9.30 15.86 1.02
N ILE A 129 -10.16 15.69 0.02
CA ILE A 129 -11.28 16.59 -0.25
C ILE A 129 -12.52 16.26 0.58
N SER A 130 -12.54 15.13 1.27
CA SER A 130 -13.62 14.68 2.15
C SER A 130 -13.11 14.33 3.54
N GLN A 131 -14.02 14.38 4.52
CA GLN A 131 -13.71 13.96 5.88
C GLN A 131 -13.41 12.47 5.96
N ASP A 132 -12.54 12.10 6.91
CA ASP A 132 -12.24 10.71 7.20
C ASP A 132 -13.51 9.96 7.67
N PRO A 133 -13.89 8.85 7.01
CA PRO A 133 -15.03 8.04 7.44
C PRO A 133 -14.88 7.48 8.87
N ILE A 134 -13.65 7.20 9.30
CA ILE A 134 -13.35 6.75 10.67
C ILE A 134 -12.95 7.91 11.60
N ARG A 135 -12.99 9.13 11.09
CA ARG A 135 -12.70 10.37 11.81
C ARG A 135 -11.29 10.35 12.44
N LEU A 136 -11.17 10.84 13.66
CA LEU A 136 -9.88 10.90 14.37
C LEU A 136 -9.36 9.52 14.82
N ALA A 137 -10.09 8.43 14.57
CA ALA A 137 -9.62 7.09 14.85
C ALA A 137 -8.47 6.65 13.91
N GLY A 138 -8.30 7.31 12.76
CA GLY A 138 -7.20 7.10 11.82
C GLY A 138 -5.85 7.71 12.23
N ASN A 139 -5.73 8.20 13.47
CA ASN A 139 -4.52 8.83 14.01
C ASN A 139 -4.04 10.10 13.28
N ASN A 140 -4.86 10.67 12.40
CA ASN A 140 -4.59 11.96 11.80
C ASN A 140 -5.03 13.09 12.73
N PRO A 141 -4.24 14.18 12.84
CA PRO A 141 -4.60 15.32 13.69
C PRO A 141 -5.79 16.12 13.13
N THR A 142 -6.12 15.93 11.87
CA THR A 142 -7.24 16.58 11.19
C THR A 142 -8.11 15.57 10.43
N LEU A 143 -9.39 15.92 10.21
CA LEU A 143 -10.34 15.07 9.49
C LEU A 143 -10.01 14.95 7.99
N TYR A 144 -9.21 15.86 7.44
CA TYR A 144 -8.86 15.93 6.01
C TYR A 144 -7.39 15.60 5.75
N GLY A 145 -6.59 15.39 6.80
CA GLY A 145 -5.16 15.14 6.67
C GLY A 145 -4.87 13.83 5.92
N TYR A 146 -3.81 13.85 5.08
CA TYR A 146 -3.28 12.66 4.43
C TYR A 146 -2.36 11.92 5.41
N VAL A 147 -1.13 12.35 5.53
CA VAL A 147 -0.13 11.80 6.46
C VAL A 147 0.73 12.93 7.04
N ALA A 148 1.31 12.71 8.22
CA ALA A 148 2.16 13.70 8.87
C ALA A 148 3.48 13.94 8.11
N GLU A 149 4.04 12.91 7.50
CA GLU A 149 5.32 12.89 6.81
C GLU A 149 5.20 12.21 5.44
N PRO A 150 4.81 12.92 4.37
CA PRO A 150 4.55 12.32 3.05
C PRO A 150 5.75 11.63 2.39
N ASN A 151 6.97 11.94 2.85
CA ASN A 151 8.19 11.30 2.36
C ASN A 151 8.49 9.95 3.01
N ASN A 152 7.82 9.60 4.10
CA ASN A 152 8.09 8.36 4.84
C ASN A 152 6.83 7.54 5.13
N LEU A 153 5.66 8.12 4.91
CA LEU A 153 4.38 7.54 5.26
C LEU A 153 3.43 7.58 4.08
N ALA A 154 2.64 6.55 3.91
CA ALA A 154 1.56 6.50 2.94
C ALA A 154 0.27 6.02 3.61
N ASP A 155 -0.85 6.61 3.22
CA ASP A 155 -2.19 6.13 3.58
C ASP A 155 -2.75 5.33 2.41
N ILE A 156 -2.56 4.01 2.42
CA ILE A 156 -2.89 3.13 1.29
C ILE A 156 -4.40 3.05 1.04
N PHE A 157 -5.20 3.22 2.09
CA PHE A 157 -6.65 3.05 2.00
C PHE A 157 -7.43 4.37 2.08
N GLY A 158 -6.79 5.48 2.39
CA GLY A 158 -7.48 6.72 2.66
C GLY A 158 -8.22 6.70 4.00
N LEU A 159 -7.73 5.98 5.00
CA LEU A 159 -8.34 5.82 6.32
C LEU A 159 -7.36 5.97 7.47
N GLU A 160 -6.13 5.50 7.32
CA GLU A 160 -5.12 5.50 8.38
C GLU A 160 -3.77 5.95 7.85
N CYS A 161 -3.12 6.83 8.60
CA CYS A 161 -1.68 6.97 8.47
C CYS A 161 -1.04 5.68 9.00
N PHE A 162 -0.31 4.95 8.15
CA PHE A 162 0.41 3.72 8.51
C PHE A 162 1.61 3.99 9.42
N ARG A 163 1.37 4.72 10.49
CA ARG A 163 2.14 4.60 11.71
C ARG A 163 1.35 3.73 12.65
N SER A 164 1.67 2.46 12.68
CA SER A 164 1.12 1.59 13.71
C SER A 164 1.34 2.26 15.07
N ASN A 165 0.27 2.41 15.86
CA ASN A 165 0.34 3.05 17.16
C ASN A 165 1.50 2.44 17.99
N PRO A 166 2.53 3.21 18.39
CA PRO A 166 3.68 2.67 19.13
C PRO A 166 3.28 1.97 20.42
N LYS A 167 2.10 2.29 20.97
CA LYS A 167 1.53 1.67 22.17
C LYS A 167 0.65 0.45 21.87
N LYS A 168 0.38 0.13 20.58
CA LYS A 168 -0.42 -1.05 20.21
C LYS A 168 0.39 -2.31 20.48
N LYS A 169 -0.08 -3.14 21.40
CA LYS A 169 0.55 -4.42 21.73
C LYS A 169 0.25 -5.44 20.62
N VAL A 170 1.26 -6.13 20.15
CA VAL A 170 1.14 -7.24 19.19
C VAL A 170 0.30 -8.37 19.80
N ASN A 171 0.38 -8.55 21.11
CA ASN A 171 -0.41 -9.54 21.82
C ASN A 171 -1.93 -9.33 21.75
N SER A 172 -2.40 -8.14 21.41
CA SER A 172 -3.81 -7.79 21.20
C SER A 172 -4.19 -7.58 19.74
N ALA A 173 -3.24 -7.80 18.82
CA ALA A 173 -3.45 -7.59 17.39
C ALA A 173 -4.04 -8.83 16.70
N ASN A 174 -4.69 -8.62 15.54
CA ASN A 174 -5.27 -9.66 14.68
C ASN A 174 -4.34 -9.99 13.49
N LEU A 175 -4.64 -11.05 12.75
CA LEU A 175 -3.85 -11.47 11.58
C LEU A 175 -3.78 -10.42 10.45
N SER A 176 -4.74 -9.51 10.37
CA SER A 176 -4.78 -8.43 9.37
C SER A 176 -4.07 -7.14 9.81
N ASP A 177 -3.65 -7.07 11.08
CA ASP A 177 -3.01 -5.88 11.61
C ASP A 177 -1.56 -5.76 11.18
N ILE A 178 -1.12 -4.51 10.98
CA ILE A 178 0.28 -4.16 10.81
C ILE A 178 0.78 -3.56 12.12
N VAL A 179 1.95 -4.03 12.56
CA VAL A 179 2.57 -3.62 13.82
C VAL A 179 4.00 -3.15 13.57
N ARG A 180 4.51 -2.30 14.46
CA ARG A 180 5.89 -1.83 14.43
C ARG A 180 6.85 -2.98 14.72
N THR A 181 7.96 -2.99 14.01
CA THR A 181 9.00 -4.01 14.13
C THR A 181 10.36 -3.35 14.38
N PRO A 182 11.34 -4.09 14.89
CA PRO A 182 12.70 -3.58 14.97
C PRO A 182 13.33 -3.23 13.60
N THR A 183 12.68 -3.63 12.50
CA THR A 183 13.11 -3.28 11.13
C THR A 183 12.47 -1.98 10.65
N THR A 184 11.18 -1.80 10.91
CA THR A 184 10.41 -0.63 10.41
C THR A 184 10.56 0.60 11.32
N ASP A 185 10.68 0.39 12.62
CA ASP A 185 10.67 1.45 13.63
C ASP A 185 11.76 1.18 14.71
N PRO A 186 13.04 1.16 14.34
CA PRO A 186 14.13 0.75 15.24
C PRO A 186 14.22 1.59 16.51
N GLU A 187 13.77 2.83 16.49
CA GLU A 187 13.73 3.74 17.65
C GLU A 187 12.83 3.25 18.79
N ASP A 188 11.83 2.43 18.49
CA ASP A 188 10.93 1.84 19.48
C ASP A 188 11.51 0.60 20.18
N PHE A 189 12.70 0.16 19.77
CA PHE A 189 13.27 -1.11 20.21
C PHE A 189 14.67 -0.96 20.77
N VAL A 190 14.89 -1.51 21.95
CA VAL A 190 16.23 -1.56 22.56
C VAL A 190 16.74 -3.01 22.64
N PRO A 191 18.00 -3.29 22.30
CA PRO A 191 18.57 -4.62 22.46
C PRO A 191 18.70 -4.99 23.95
N ILE A 192 18.35 -6.23 24.25
CA ILE A 192 18.50 -6.78 25.61
C ILE A 192 19.93 -7.31 25.77
N LYS A 193 20.66 -6.83 26.80
CA LYS A 193 22.04 -7.25 27.09
C LYS A 193 22.14 -8.79 27.20
N ASN A 194 23.21 -9.35 26.66
CA ASN A 194 23.48 -10.78 26.64
C ASN A 194 22.40 -11.67 25.98
N SER A 195 21.62 -11.12 25.07
CA SER A 195 20.55 -11.83 24.37
C SER A 195 20.47 -11.35 22.92
N ARG A 196 19.82 -12.15 22.04
CA ARG A 196 19.53 -11.76 20.65
C ARG A 196 18.14 -11.12 20.53
N ASN A 197 17.56 -10.72 21.67
CA ASN A 197 16.21 -10.19 21.74
C ASN A 197 16.24 -8.66 21.80
N TYR A 198 15.11 -8.08 21.41
CA TYR A 198 14.82 -6.67 21.52
C TYR A 198 13.62 -6.48 22.44
N LYS A 199 13.59 -5.39 23.17
CA LYS A 199 12.44 -4.97 23.96
C LYS A 199 11.83 -3.74 23.31
N ASN A 200 10.51 -3.79 23.04
CA ASN A 200 9.78 -2.60 22.64
C ASN A 200 9.58 -1.69 23.85
N ILE A 201 10.05 -0.45 23.79
CA ILE A 201 10.02 0.51 24.89
C ILE A 201 8.62 1.02 25.22
N ASN A 202 7.69 0.94 24.26
CA ASN A 202 6.32 1.42 24.37
C ASN A 202 5.35 0.35 24.90
N THR A 203 5.62 -0.93 24.59
CA THR A 203 4.70 -2.04 24.91
C THR A 203 5.26 -3.05 25.89
N ASP A 204 6.56 -3.00 26.20
CA ASP A 204 7.35 -3.97 27.00
C ASP A 204 7.44 -5.38 26.37
N GLU A 205 6.94 -5.57 25.15
CA GLU A 205 6.98 -6.87 24.46
C GLU A 205 8.41 -7.25 24.06
N ILE A 206 8.71 -8.54 24.13
CA ILE A 206 10.04 -9.08 23.79
C ILE A 206 9.99 -9.68 22.38
N TRP A 207 10.92 -9.24 21.55
CA TRP A 207 11.03 -9.59 20.13
C TRP A 207 12.34 -10.34 19.87
N SER A 208 12.28 -11.33 19.01
CA SER A 208 13.47 -12.10 18.57
C SER A 208 13.50 -12.24 17.06
N LYS A 209 14.65 -12.00 16.44
CA LYS A 209 14.81 -12.22 15.00
C LYS A 209 14.82 -13.71 14.71
N SER A 210 14.07 -14.14 13.70
CA SER A 210 14.00 -15.52 13.23
C SER A 210 14.31 -15.57 11.74
N PHE A 211 15.12 -16.53 11.34
CA PHE A 211 15.45 -16.77 9.93
C PHE A 211 14.51 -17.79 9.27
N THR A 212 13.46 -18.23 9.98
CA THR A 212 12.39 -19.03 9.36
C THR A 212 11.58 -18.13 8.40
N ASN A 213 11.18 -18.68 7.27
CA ASN A 213 10.53 -17.91 6.20
C ASN A 213 9.12 -18.45 5.92
N HIS A 214 8.16 -18.16 6.81
CA HIS A 214 6.75 -18.48 6.59
C HIS A 214 6.06 -17.44 5.70
N SER A 215 6.64 -16.24 5.57
CA SER A 215 6.11 -15.14 4.76
C SER A 215 6.66 -15.12 3.34
N HIS A 216 7.53 -16.09 2.97
CA HIS A 216 8.26 -16.09 1.70
C HIS A 216 9.07 -14.81 1.42
N SER A 217 9.32 -14.00 2.44
CA SER A 217 10.10 -12.75 2.34
C SER A 217 11.59 -13.01 2.57
N ASN A 218 12.45 -12.40 1.74
CA ASN A 218 13.91 -12.60 1.71
C ASN A 218 14.69 -12.04 2.92
N GLY A 219 14.09 -11.83 4.07
CA GLY A 219 14.79 -11.18 5.18
C GLY A 219 14.54 -11.81 6.55
N GLY A 220 13.81 -12.94 6.60
CA GLY A 220 13.42 -13.56 7.86
C GLY A 220 12.17 -12.90 8.48
N GLU A 221 11.92 -13.22 9.72
CA GLU A 221 10.71 -12.82 10.44
C GLU A 221 11.04 -12.41 11.86
N TRP A 222 10.11 -11.70 12.48
CA TRP A 222 10.14 -11.42 13.90
C TRP A 222 9.24 -12.37 14.67
N LYS A 223 9.67 -12.81 15.84
CA LYS A 223 8.87 -13.56 16.80
C LYS A 223 8.64 -12.69 18.03
N VAL A 224 7.39 -12.54 18.42
CA VAL A 224 6.98 -11.75 19.60
C VAL A 224 6.51 -12.70 20.68
N GLY A 225 7.00 -12.51 21.89
CA GLY A 225 6.59 -13.31 23.04
C GLY A 225 5.18 -12.97 23.51
N ILE A 226 4.48 -13.93 24.08
CA ILE A 226 3.16 -13.71 24.68
C ILE A 226 3.32 -13.08 26.07
N GLY A 227 2.64 -11.97 26.31
CA GLY A 227 2.81 -11.16 27.50
C GLY A 227 4.13 -10.38 27.49
N LYS A 228 4.89 -10.43 28.60
CA LYS A 228 6.20 -9.79 28.72
C LYS A 228 7.36 -10.79 28.66
N SER A 229 7.11 -12.01 28.21
CA SER A 229 8.10 -13.08 28.11
C SER A 229 8.76 -13.12 26.75
N ALA A 230 9.95 -13.70 26.63
CA ALA A 230 10.57 -13.99 25.34
C ALA A 230 9.75 -15.01 24.55
N PRO A 231 9.84 -14.96 23.19
CA PRO A 231 9.10 -15.92 22.34
C PRO A 231 9.48 -17.36 22.64
N ALA A 232 8.47 -18.22 22.87
CA ALA A 232 8.64 -19.65 23.10
C ALA A 232 8.13 -20.48 21.93
N LYS A 233 8.53 -21.76 21.85
CA LYS A 233 8.24 -22.66 20.70
C LYS A 233 6.75 -22.73 20.35
N LYS A 234 5.85 -22.72 21.34
CA LYS A 234 4.39 -22.86 21.16
C LYS A 234 3.60 -21.63 21.64
N LYS A 235 4.27 -20.57 22.06
CA LYS A 235 3.65 -19.34 22.55
C LYS A 235 4.36 -18.12 21.98
N LYS A 236 3.95 -17.70 20.78
CA LYS A 236 4.53 -16.55 20.09
C LYS A 236 3.61 -16.05 18.99
N ILE A 237 3.83 -14.84 18.59
CA ILE A 237 3.25 -14.26 17.38
C ILE A 237 4.37 -14.09 16.36
N THR A 238 4.11 -14.50 15.12
CA THR A 238 5.06 -14.35 14.00
C THR A 238 4.66 -13.14 13.19
N VAL A 239 5.62 -12.26 12.95
CA VAL A 239 5.44 -10.98 12.26
C VAL A 239 6.46 -10.90 11.14
N SER A 240 6.07 -10.48 9.93
CA SER A 240 7.00 -10.20 8.84
C SER A 240 7.93 -9.02 9.20
N GLN A 241 8.96 -8.80 8.42
CA GLN A 241 9.82 -7.62 8.62
C GLN A 241 9.06 -6.30 8.46
N ASN A 242 8.07 -6.29 7.57
CA ASN A 242 7.21 -5.13 7.29
C ASN A 242 6.02 -4.98 8.25
N GLY A 243 5.99 -5.77 9.33
CA GLY A 243 4.98 -5.62 10.40
C GLY A 243 3.70 -6.43 10.23
N HIS A 244 3.49 -7.16 9.14
CA HIS A 244 2.30 -8.00 8.98
C HIS A 244 2.32 -9.20 9.94
N ILE A 245 1.23 -9.43 10.64
CA ILE A 245 1.06 -10.59 11.51
C ILE A 245 0.77 -11.83 10.65
N ILE A 246 1.71 -12.77 10.63
CA ILE A 246 1.67 -13.98 9.80
C ILE A 246 0.97 -15.12 10.52
N LYS A 247 1.25 -15.28 11.83
CA LYS A 247 0.76 -16.40 12.62
C LYS A 247 0.68 -16.06 14.10
N ILE A 248 -0.35 -16.58 14.77
CA ILE A 248 -0.55 -16.43 16.21
C ILE A 248 -0.61 -17.83 16.82
N ASP A 249 0.43 -18.20 17.58
CA ASP A 249 0.52 -19.43 18.38
C ASP A 249 0.31 -19.03 19.85
N LYS A 250 -0.91 -19.16 20.36
CA LYS A 250 -1.30 -18.84 21.75
C LYS A 250 -1.51 -20.10 22.58
#